data_5d5ddb2d678e23d034a721d4992d9505
#
_entry.id   5d5ddb2d678e23d034a721d4992d9505
#
_cell.length_a   1.000
_cell.length_b   1.000
_cell.length_c   1.000
_cell.angle_alpha   90.00
_cell.angle_beta   90.00
_cell.angle_gamma   90.00
#
_symmetry.space_group_name_H-M   'P 1'
#
loop_
_entity.id
_entity.type
_entity.pdbx_description
1 polymer ?
#
loop_
_entity_poly.entity_id
_entity_poly.type
_entity_poly.pdbx_seq_one_letter_code
_entity_poly.pdbx_strand_id
1 'polypeptide(L)'
;MKMNLKKIIIPLCFILLPVLASAENDTIIIRDDDSTERIENDLDSLLNNLFIRMSAERAEMASTDSTIGEFSDTVYKERIGRINSMITLPYNSIIRNHIHVYTEKKVDRFRIILGLQDYYFPMIEDIFDSYGLPVELKYMAVIESALNPNAVSRAGATGLWQFMYSTGRMYGLTINSIVDERRDPVRATHAAAKYLRDLYDIYKDWILVIAAYNCGPGNVNKAIRRSGNRKDYWEIYYRLPRETRGYIPQYVAA
;
A
#
# COMPACT_ATOMS: atom_id res chain seq x y z
N MET A 1 48.68 -45.03 -43.32
CA MET A 1 48.03 -44.15 -44.25
C MET A 1 47.39 -43.00 -43.43
N LYS A 2 48.05 -41.85 -43.34
CA LYS A 2 47.70 -40.74 -42.48
C LYS A 2 46.82 -39.77 -43.28
N MET A 3 45.58 -39.54 -42.83
CA MET A 3 44.72 -38.50 -43.38
C MET A 3 44.80 -37.23 -42.53
N ASN A 4 45.31 -36.17 -43.15
CA ASN A 4 45.36 -34.81 -42.58
C ASN A 4 43.97 -34.13 -42.67
N LEU A 5 43.43 -33.75 -41.54
CA LEU A 5 42.23 -32.93 -41.47
C LEU A 5 42.67 -31.46 -41.32
N LYS A 6 42.54 -30.67 -42.40
CA LYS A 6 42.81 -29.23 -42.40
C LYS A 6 41.69 -28.51 -41.62
N LYS A 7 42.09 -27.81 -40.58
CA LYS A 7 41.24 -26.88 -39.82
C LYS A 7 40.98 -25.65 -40.68
N ILE A 8 39.72 -25.40 -41.04
CA ILE A 8 39.24 -24.15 -41.59
C ILE A 8 38.93 -23.22 -40.42
N ILE A 9 39.73 -22.16 -40.28
CA ILE A 9 39.48 -21.04 -39.34
C ILE A 9 38.70 -20.01 -40.10
N ILE A 10 37.44 -19.78 -39.72
CA ILE A 10 36.62 -18.63 -40.22
C ILE A 10 36.85 -17.49 -39.25
N PRO A 11 37.33 -16.30 -39.68
CA PRO A 11 37.42 -15.15 -38.80
C PRO A 11 36.03 -14.53 -38.63
N LEU A 12 35.54 -14.54 -37.37
CA LEU A 12 34.35 -13.86 -36.97
C LEU A 12 34.66 -12.37 -36.82
N CYS A 13 34.32 -11.58 -37.83
CA CYS A 13 34.38 -10.11 -37.76
C CYS A 13 33.29 -9.64 -36.76
N PHE A 14 33.71 -9.24 -35.56
CA PHE A 14 32.89 -8.45 -34.65
C PHE A 14 32.82 -7.02 -35.19
N ILE A 15 31.70 -6.65 -35.80
CA ILE A 15 31.34 -5.26 -36.06
C ILE A 15 30.83 -4.69 -34.74
N LEU A 16 31.68 -3.93 -34.04
CA LEU A 16 31.27 -3.07 -32.93
C LEU A 16 30.49 -1.88 -33.51
N LEU A 17 29.18 -1.94 -33.48
CA LEU A 17 28.34 -0.75 -33.62
C LEU A 17 28.34 -0.02 -32.28
N PRO A 18 28.66 1.28 -32.23
CA PRO A 18 28.46 2.06 -31.02
C PRO A 18 26.96 2.24 -30.81
N VAL A 19 26.42 1.57 -29.79
CA VAL A 19 25.09 1.90 -29.26
C VAL A 19 25.23 3.26 -28.58
N LEU A 20 24.87 4.30 -29.32
CA LEU A 20 24.55 5.60 -28.72
C LEU A 20 23.34 5.36 -27.78
N ALA A 21 23.62 5.20 -26.51
CA ALA A 21 22.62 5.28 -25.48
C ALA A 21 22.14 6.73 -25.39
N SER A 22 21.10 7.06 -26.13
CA SER A 22 20.30 8.24 -25.85
C SER A 22 19.76 8.07 -24.44
N ALA A 23 20.28 8.84 -23.50
CA ALA A 23 19.62 9.04 -22.21
C ALA A 23 18.36 9.87 -22.51
N GLU A 24 17.28 9.21 -22.92
CA GLU A 24 15.96 9.81 -22.83
C GLU A 24 15.70 10.06 -21.34
N ASN A 25 15.69 11.33 -21.00
CA ASN A 25 15.07 11.80 -19.77
C ASN A 25 13.57 11.43 -19.88
N ASP A 26 13.24 10.20 -19.49
CA ASP A 26 11.86 9.82 -19.23
C ASP A 26 11.36 10.63 -18.03
N THR A 27 11.00 11.86 -18.29
CA THR A 27 10.09 12.63 -17.46
C THR A 27 8.76 11.89 -17.61
N ILE A 28 8.52 10.90 -16.71
CA ILE A 28 7.24 10.22 -16.64
C ILE A 28 6.23 11.29 -16.22
N ILE A 29 5.57 11.88 -17.21
CA ILE A 29 4.38 12.69 -17.00
C ILE A 29 3.34 11.69 -16.48
N ILE A 30 3.16 11.64 -15.16
CA ILE A 30 2.04 10.93 -14.55
C ILE A 30 0.81 11.69 -15.05
N ARG A 31 0.09 11.11 -16.00
CA ARG A 31 -1.23 11.61 -16.39
C ARG A 31 -2.12 11.42 -15.17
N ASP A 32 -2.55 12.51 -14.59
CA ASP A 32 -3.40 12.55 -13.40
C ASP A 32 -4.65 11.66 -13.53
N ASP A 33 -5.16 11.52 -14.75
CA ASP A 33 -6.35 10.74 -15.08
C ASP A 33 -6.16 9.22 -14.87
N ASP A 34 -5.05 8.65 -15.31
CA ASP A 34 -4.74 7.20 -15.18
C ASP A 34 -4.51 6.80 -13.71
N SER A 35 -3.98 7.71 -12.88
CA SER A 35 -3.79 7.47 -11.46
C SER A 35 -5.12 7.47 -10.69
N THR A 36 -6.00 8.40 -11.03
CA THR A 36 -7.31 8.57 -10.38
C THR A 36 -8.24 7.39 -10.69
N GLU A 37 -8.34 6.98 -11.96
CA GLU A 37 -9.13 5.82 -12.39
C GLU A 37 -8.67 4.53 -11.69
N ARG A 38 -7.37 4.37 -11.52
CA ARG A 38 -6.83 3.20 -10.80
C ARG A 38 -7.15 3.23 -9.31
N ILE A 39 -7.06 4.38 -8.65
CA ILE A 39 -7.45 4.54 -7.24
C ILE A 39 -8.93 4.20 -7.07
N GLU A 40 -9.77 4.67 -7.98
CA GLU A 40 -11.20 4.37 -7.98
C GLU A 40 -11.47 2.86 -8.14
N ASN A 41 -10.78 2.20 -9.08
CA ASN A 41 -10.93 0.77 -9.31
C ASN A 41 -10.43 -0.06 -8.14
N ASP A 42 -9.33 0.32 -7.50
CA ASP A 42 -8.80 -0.33 -6.31
C ASP A 42 -9.79 -0.21 -5.14
N LEU A 43 -10.34 0.99 -4.93
CA LEU A 43 -11.36 1.22 -3.90
C LEU A 43 -12.63 0.43 -4.20
N ASP A 44 -13.08 0.41 -5.46
CA ASP A 44 -14.25 -0.35 -5.89
C ASP A 44 -14.08 -1.85 -5.70
N SER A 45 -12.89 -2.38 -5.98
CA SER A 45 -12.56 -3.78 -5.76
C SER A 45 -12.61 -4.17 -4.29
N LEU A 46 -12.09 -3.33 -3.41
CA LEU A 46 -12.12 -3.54 -1.96
C LEU A 46 -13.54 -3.50 -1.40
N LEU A 47 -14.38 -2.62 -1.93
CA LEU A 47 -15.71 -2.35 -1.42
C LEU A 47 -16.81 -3.25 -2.02
N ASN A 48 -16.53 -4.05 -3.04
CA ASN A 48 -17.54 -4.86 -3.75
C ASN A 48 -17.96 -6.18 -3.07
N ASN A 49 -17.69 -6.36 -1.79
CA ASN A 49 -18.03 -7.57 -1.05
C ASN A 49 -19.36 -7.46 -0.28
N LEU A 50 -19.92 -8.64 0.07
CA LEU A 50 -21.21 -8.80 0.78
C LEU A 50 -21.30 -8.00 2.09
N PHE A 51 -20.14 -7.74 2.71
CA PHE A 51 -19.99 -6.95 3.91
C PHE A 51 -20.55 -5.52 3.76
N ILE A 52 -20.49 -4.97 2.57
CA ILE A 52 -20.99 -3.62 2.25
C ILE A 52 -22.52 -3.56 2.35
N ARG A 53 -23.23 -4.59 1.95
CA ARG A 53 -24.70 -4.60 2.04
C ARG A 53 -25.18 -4.46 3.47
N MET A 54 -24.52 -5.14 4.41
CA MET A 54 -24.87 -5.06 5.84
C MET A 54 -24.48 -3.72 6.46
N SER A 55 -23.47 -3.05 5.90
CA SER A 55 -22.99 -1.74 6.38
C SER A 55 -23.72 -0.57 5.73
N ALA A 56 -24.24 -0.74 4.49
CA ALA A 56 -25.02 0.27 3.80
C ALA A 56 -26.32 0.60 4.54
N GLU A 57 -26.98 -0.40 5.11
CA GLU A 57 -28.18 -0.19 5.94
C GLU A 57 -27.90 0.68 7.18
N ARG A 58 -26.71 0.57 7.77
CA ARG A 58 -26.28 1.42 8.88
C ARG A 58 -25.89 2.83 8.43
N ALA A 59 -25.26 2.96 7.25
CA ALA A 59 -24.84 4.25 6.71
C ALA A 59 -26.05 5.12 6.29
N GLU A 60 -27.14 4.53 5.81
CA GLU A 60 -28.39 5.25 5.53
C GLU A 60 -28.98 5.90 6.77
N MET A 61 -28.82 5.30 7.94
CA MET A 61 -29.27 5.86 9.21
C MET A 61 -28.40 7.04 9.71
N ALA A 62 -27.20 7.20 9.19
CA ALA A 62 -26.24 8.24 9.59
C ALA A 62 -26.15 9.43 8.59
N SER A 63 -26.97 9.46 7.54
CA SER A 63 -26.91 10.51 6.51
C SER A 63 -27.43 11.85 7.01
N THR A 64 -26.54 12.66 7.55
CA THR A 64 -26.70 14.11 7.60
C THR A 64 -25.93 14.71 6.43
N ASP A 65 -26.65 15.43 5.60
CA ASP A 65 -26.21 16.09 4.39
C ASP A 65 -25.03 17.05 4.67
N SER A 66 -23.81 16.66 4.31
CA SER A 66 -22.67 17.56 4.25
C SER A 66 -21.83 17.22 3.02
N THR A 67 -22.04 18.00 1.97
CA THR A 67 -21.11 18.09 0.85
C THR A 67 -19.77 18.61 1.36
N ILE A 68 -18.75 17.77 1.38
CA ILE A 68 -17.39 18.19 1.69
C ILE A 68 -16.86 18.90 0.43
N GLY A 69 -16.82 20.23 0.45
CA GLY A 69 -16.31 21.03 -0.67
C GLY A 69 -14.80 20.84 -0.87
N GLU A 70 -14.34 21.04 -2.12
CA GLU A 70 -12.91 21.04 -2.44
C GLU A 70 -12.19 22.18 -1.71
N PHE A 71 -11.13 21.85 -0.98
CA PHE A 71 -10.31 22.84 -0.28
C PHE A 71 -9.03 23.13 -1.05
N SER A 72 -8.47 24.33 -0.83
CA SER A 72 -7.16 24.68 -1.39
C SER A 72 -6.03 23.83 -0.78
N ASP A 73 -4.92 23.70 -1.50
CA ASP A 73 -3.71 23.02 -1.03
C ASP A 73 -3.21 23.53 0.33
N THR A 74 -3.37 24.83 0.58
CA THR A 74 -2.97 25.45 1.84
C THR A 74 -3.79 24.88 3.00
N VAL A 75 -5.10 24.70 2.80
CA VAL A 75 -5.99 24.13 3.83
C VAL A 75 -5.65 22.66 4.11
N TYR A 76 -5.39 21.88 3.07
CA TYR A 76 -4.98 20.48 3.26
C TYR A 76 -3.64 20.36 3.98
N LYS A 77 -2.63 21.15 3.60
CA LYS A 77 -1.34 21.20 4.29
C LYS A 77 -1.49 21.57 5.76
N GLU A 78 -2.31 22.58 6.04
CA GLU A 78 -2.54 23.02 7.41
C GLU A 78 -3.25 21.95 8.24
N ARG A 79 -4.28 21.31 7.70
CA ARG A 79 -5.01 20.23 8.38
C ARG A 79 -4.12 19.04 8.66
N ILE A 80 -3.36 18.55 7.67
CA ILE A 80 -2.42 17.44 7.85
C ILE A 80 -1.33 17.82 8.87
N GLY A 81 -0.79 19.05 8.81
CA GLY A 81 0.21 19.53 9.76
C GLY A 81 -0.29 19.70 11.20
N ARG A 82 -1.62 19.75 11.42
CA ARG A 82 -2.25 19.79 12.75
C ARG A 82 -2.52 18.41 13.33
N ILE A 83 -2.42 17.35 12.53
CA ILE A 83 -2.58 15.98 13.03
C ILE A 83 -1.39 15.68 13.94
N ASN A 84 -1.68 15.46 15.22
CA ASN A 84 -0.67 15.01 16.18
C ASN A 84 -0.39 13.52 15.94
N SER A 85 0.60 13.24 15.12
CA SER A 85 0.94 11.89 14.68
C SER A 85 2.42 11.58 14.95
N MET A 86 2.70 10.36 15.40
CA MET A 86 4.06 9.83 15.49
C MET A 86 4.70 9.57 14.11
N ILE A 87 3.86 9.52 13.07
CA ILE A 87 4.27 9.27 11.68
C ILE A 87 4.24 10.62 10.95
N THR A 88 5.37 11.01 10.35
CA THR A 88 5.41 12.23 9.53
C THR A 88 4.53 12.04 8.29
N LEU A 89 3.47 12.85 8.19
CA LEU A 89 2.53 12.80 7.08
C LEU A 89 2.95 13.81 6.01
N PRO A 90 3.47 13.37 4.85
CA PRO A 90 3.82 14.26 3.75
C PRO A 90 2.57 14.82 3.06
N TYR A 91 2.72 15.94 2.34
CA TYR A 91 1.69 16.47 1.45
C TYR A 91 2.29 16.90 0.11
N ASN A 92 1.70 16.42 -0.97
CA ASN A 92 2.03 16.80 -2.34
C ASN A 92 0.81 16.59 -3.27
N SER A 93 0.93 16.90 -4.56
CA SER A 93 -0.14 16.74 -5.55
C SER A 93 -0.64 15.29 -5.67
N ILE A 94 0.22 14.30 -5.50
CA ILE A 94 -0.15 12.89 -5.56
C ILE A 94 -1.10 12.54 -4.39
N ILE A 95 -0.77 12.99 -3.17
CA ILE A 95 -1.61 12.79 -1.99
C ILE A 95 -2.93 13.54 -2.12
N ARG A 96 -2.90 14.78 -2.65
CA ARG A 96 -4.13 15.53 -2.92
C ARG A 96 -5.11 14.76 -3.79
N ASN A 97 -4.63 14.15 -4.87
CA ASN A 97 -5.48 13.36 -5.76
C ASN A 97 -6.14 12.17 -5.03
N HIS A 98 -5.43 11.52 -4.11
CA HIS A 98 -6.01 10.45 -3.30
C HIS A 98 -7.06 10.98 -2.31
N ILE A 99 -6.81 12.13 -1.67
CA ILE A 99 -7.80 12.78 -0.80
C ILE A 99 -9.07 13.10 -1.60
N HIS A 100 -8.93 13.69 -2.78
CA HIS A 100 -10.06 14.01 -3.67
C HIS A 100 -10.93 12.78 -4.00
N VAL A 101 -10.32 11.60 -4.22
CA VAL A 101 -11.08 10.36 -4.46
C VAL A 101 -11.97 10.01 -3.26
N TYR A 102 -11.44 10.08 -2.04
CA TYR A 102 -12.21 9.77 -0.83
C TYR A 102 -13.29 10.80 -0.54
N THR A 103 -12.98 12.10 -0.70
CA THR A 103 -13.87 13.20 -0.27
C THR A 103 -14.91 13.60 -1.30
N GLU A 104 -14.68 13.31 -2.59
CA GLU A 104 -15.56 13.82 -3.65
C GLU A 104 -16.09 12.72 -4.57
N LYS A 105 -15.24 11.76 -4.99
CA LYS A 105 -15.67 10.77 -5.98
C LYS A 105 -16.35 9.56 -5.37
N LYS A 106 -15.95 9.16 -4.17
CA LYS A 106 -16.40 7.92 -3.50
C LYS A 106 -16.92 8.17 -2.10
N VAL A 107 -17.56 9.31 -1.87
CA VAL A 107 -18.05 9.77 -0.56
C VAL A 107 -18.93 8.72 0.12
N ASP A 108 -19.89 8.15 -0.58
CA ASP A 108 -20.81 7.16 0.03
C ASP A 108 -20.10 5.91 0.50
N ARG A 109 -19.10 5.46 -0.27
CA ARG A 109 -18.27 4.31 0.12
C ARG A 109 -17.37 4.64 1.29
N PHE A 110 -16.82 5.85 1.32
CA PHE A 110 -16.01 6.30 2.43
C PHE A 110 -16.83 6.43 3.73
N ARG A 111 -18.10 6.85 3.65
CA ARG A 111 -19.04 6.83 4.80
C ARG A 111 -19.18 5.45 5.43
N ILE A 112 -19.18 4.38 4.62
CA ILE A 112 -19.21 3.00 5.14
C ILE A 112 -17.95 2.71 5.96
N ILE A 113 -16.78 3.10 5.48
CA ILE A 113 -15.51 2.94 6.20
C ILE A 113 -15.56 3.71 7.53
N LEU A 114 -16.07 4.95 7.52
CA LEU A 114 -16.25 5.76 8.73
C LEU A 114 -17.18 5.08 9.74
N GLY A 115 -18.25 4.41 9.29
CA GLY A 115 -19.12 3.64 10.19
C GLY A 115 -18.46 2.39 10.76
N LEU A 116 -17.53 1.76 10.03
CA LEU A 116 -16.81 0.57 10.47
C LEU A 116 -15.64 0.88 11.41
N GLN A 117 -15.06 2.05 11.31
CA GLN A 117 -13.96 2.46 12.18
C GLN A 117 -14.36 2.44 13.66
N ASP A 118 -15.58 2.84 13.98
CA ASP A 118 -16.07 2.86 15.37
C ASP A 118 -16.08 1.47 16.01
N TYR A 119 -16.17 0.43 15.17
CA TYR A 119 -16.14 -0.97 15.64
C TYR A 119 -14.72 -1.54 15.69
N TYR A 120 -13.89 -1.28 14.67
CA TYR A 120 -12.57 -1.93 14.57
C TYR A 120 -11.44 -1.12 15.19
N PHE A 121 -11.48 0.21 15.15
CA PHE A 121 -10.35 1.04 15.60
C PHE A 121 -10.04 0.88 17.09
N PRO A 122 -11.00 0.85 18.02
CA PRO A 122 -10.67 0.66 19.43
C PRO A 122 -9.87 -0.62 19.69
N MET A 123 -10.28 -1.74 19.09
CA MET A 123 -9.57 -3.02 19.19
C MET A 123 -8.17 -2.96 18.58
N ILE A 124 -8.01 -2.31 17.42
CA ILE A 124 -6.70 -2.18 16.77
C ILE A 124 -5.78 -1.28 17.61
N GLU A 125 -6.30 -0.15 18.11
CA GLU A 125 -5.55 0.79 18.96
C GLU A 125 -5.05 0.12 20.23
N ASP A 126 -5.91 -0.59 20.96
CA ASP A 126 -5.53 -1.32 22.16
C ASP A 126 -4.41 -2.34 21.92
N ILE A 127 -4.51 -3.07 20.80
CA ILE A 127 -3.49 -4.05 20.42
C ILE A 127 -2.21 -3.32 20.05
N PHE A 128 -2.24 -2.29 19.19
CA PHE A 128 -1.04 -1.58 18.77
C PHE A 128 -0.33 -0.88 19.91
N ASP A 129 -1.08 -0.27 20.84
CA ASP A 129 -0.52 0.31 22.06
C ASP A 129 0.22 -0.73 22.89
N SER A 130 -0.35 -1.93 23.04
CA SER A 130 0.30 -3.04 23.77
C SER A 130 1.64 -3.50 23.15
N TYR A 131 1.87 -3.20 21.86
CA TYR A 131 3.14 -3.46 21.15
C TYR A 131 4.04 -2.21 21.05
N GLY A 132 3.61 -1.06 21.59
CA GLY A 132 4.32 0.22 21.48
C GLY A 132 4.38 0.75 20.05
N LEU A 133 3.35 0.51 19.24
CA LEU A 133 3.25 0.96 17.85
C LEU A 133 2.42 2.24 17.75
N PRO A 134 2.71 3.12 16.78
CA PRO A 134 1.84 4.25 16.47
C PRO A 134 0.43 3.77 16.12
N VAL A 135 -0.57 4.33 16.82
CA VAL A 135 -1.98 3.95 16.61
C VAL A 135 -2.49 4.35 15.24
N GLU A 136 -1.85 5.31 14.58
CA GLU A 136 -2.15 5.75 13.22
C GLU A 136 -1.96 4.64 12.19
N LEU A 137 -1.17 3.62 12.47
CA LEU A 137 -1.01 2.45 11.60
C LEU A 137 -2.32 1.68 11.40
N LYS A 138 -3.36 1.94 12.22
CA LYS A 138 -4.72 1.41 12.02
C LYS A 138 -5.31 1.73 10.65
N TYR A 139 -4.97 2.89 10.07
CA TYR A 139 -5.43 3.28 8.73
C TYR A 139 -4.90 2.36 7.62
N MET A 140 -3.89 1.54 7.89
CA MET A 140 -3.48 0.50 6.94
C MET A 140 -4.60 -0.52 6.70
N ALA A 141 -5.39 -0.88 7.73
CA ALA A 141 -6.53 -1.79 7.56
C ALA A 141 -7.63 -1.18 6.66
N VAL A 142 -7.74 0.15 6.62
CA VAL A 142 -8.63 0.84 5.69
C VAL A 142 -8.19 0.61 4.25
N ILE A 143 -6.91 0.85 3.96
CA ILE A 143 -6.39 0.73 2.58
C ILE A 143 -6.15 -0.72 2.13
N GLU A 144 -6.01 -1.67 3.06
CA GLU A 144 -5.85 -3.10 2.75
C GLU A 144 -7.18 -3.78 2.41
N SER A 145 -8.24 -3.47 3.15
CA SER A 145 -9.49 -4.22 3.05
C SER A 145 -10.76 -3.38 3.17
N ALA A 146 -10.65 -2.06 3.30
CA ALA A 146 -11.77 -1.19 3.70
C ALA A 146 -12.42 -1.67 5.02
N LEU A 147 -11.61 -2.14 5.96
CA LEU A 147 -12.02 -2.74 7.24
C LEU A 147 -12.86 -4.02 7.09
N ASN A 148 -12.73 -4.76 5.99
CA ASN A 148 -13.46 -6.00 5.76
C ASN A 148 -12.63 -7.23 6.17
N PRO A 149 -12.97 -7.95 7.26
CA PRO A 149 -12.24 -9.13 7.71
C PRO A 149 -12.38 -10.33 6.76
N ASN A 150 -13.34 -10.31 5.84
CA ASN A 150 -13.58 -11.37 4.87
C ASN A 150 -13.01 -11.07 3.48
N ALA A 151 -12.33 -9.93 3.31
CA ALA A 151 -11.75 -9.57 2.03
C ALA A 151 -10.74 -10.62 1.56
N VAL A 152 -10.78 -10.94 0.26
CA VAL A 152 -9.80 -11.82 -0.41
C VAL A 152 -9.38 -11.17 -1.72
N SER A 153 -8.11 -10.88 -1.86
CA SER A 153 -7.56 -10.33 -3.10
C SER A 153 -7.41 -11.41 -4.17
N ARG A 154 -7.22 -10.99 -5.43
CA ARG A 154 -6.93 -11.91 -6.55
C ARG A 154 -5.68 -12.75 -6.30
N ALA A 155 -4.70 -12.23 -5.56
CA ALA A 155 -3.47 -12.94 -5.21
C ALA A 155 -3.61 -13.86 -3.98
N GLY A 156 -4.81 -13.90 -3.34
CA GLY A 156 -5.08 -14.74 -2.16
C GLY A 156 -4.66 -14.10 -0.84
N ALA A 157 -4.33 -12.81 -0.82
CA ALA A 157 -4.21 -12.07 0.43
C ALA A 157 -5.60 -11.99 1.09
N THR A 158 -5.68 -12.17 2.41
CA THR A 158 -6.95 -12.40 3.10
C THR A 158 -7.06 -11.60 4.39
N GLY A 159 -8.28 -11.13 4.68
CA GLY A 159 -8.67 -10.55 5.95
C GLY A 159 -8.40 -9.05 6.07
N LEU A 160 -8.62 -8.54 7.29
CA LEU A 160 -8.50 -7.12 7.62
C LEU A 160 -7.14 -6.51 7.21
N TRP A 161 -6.09 -7.30 7.34
CA TRP A 161 -4.68 -6.95 7.13
C TRP A 161 -4.09 -7.51 5.83
N GLN A 162 -4.91 -8.14 4.99
CA GLN A 162 -4.52 -8.73 3.70
C GLN A 162 -3.25 -9.59 3.77
N PHE A 163 -3.18 -10.45 4.78
CA PHE A 163 -2.05 -11.38 4.89
C PHE A 163 -2.01 -12.38 3.75
N MET A 164 -0.85 -12.51 3.10
CA MET A 164 -0.54 -13.67 2.28
C MET A 164 -0.42 -14.91 3.17
N TYR A 165 -0.72 -16.08 2.62
CA TYR A 165 -0.66 -17.36 3.34
C TYR A 165 0.65 -17.57 4.11
N SER A 166 1.79 -17.41 3.42
CA SER A 166 3.12 -17.61 4.01
C SER A 166 3.41 -16.62 5.13
N THR A 167 3.09 -15.35 4.92
CA THR A 167 3.31 -14.28 5.91
C THR A 167 2.41 -14.49 7.13
N GLY A 168 1.13 -14.80 6.93
CA GLY A 168 0.22 -15.08 8.06
C GLY A 168 0.74 -16.23 8.93
N ARG A 169 1.18 -17.34 8.31
CA ARG A 169 1.79 -18.47 9.01
C ARG A 169 3.07 -18.09 9.77
N MET A 170 3.91 -17.26 9.16
CA MET A 170 5.16 -16.79 9.79
C MET A 170 4.90 -16.01 11.07
N TYR A 171 3.80 -15.25 11.12
CA TYR A 171 3.41 -14.45 12.29
C TYR A 171 2.40 -15.17 13.21
N GLY A 172 2.28 -16.50 13.05
CA GLY A 172 1.60 -17.38 14.01
C GLY A 172 0.10 -17.58 13.76
N LEU A 173 -0.42 -17.18 12.58
CA LEU A 173 -1.81 -17.44 12.24
C LEU A 173 -2.01 -18.91 11.82
N THR A 174 -3.04 -19.56 12.36
CA THR A 174 -3.49 -20.87 11.94
C THR A 174 -4.26 -20.75 10.63
N ILE A 175 -3.77 -21.42 9.61
CA ILE A 175 -4.39 -21.42 8.27
C ILE A 175 -4.42 -22.87 7.77
N ASN A 176 -5.61 -23.45 7.69
CA ASN A 176 -5.86 -24.80 7.19
C ASN A 176 -7.23 -24.88 6.48
N SER A 177 -7.70 -26.08 6.14
CA SER A 177 -8.97 -26.28 5.44
C SER A 177 -10.22 -25.97 6.28
N ILE A 178 -10.08 -25.84 7.60
CA ILE A 178 -11.20 -25.62 8.54
C ILE A 178 -11.16 -24.19 9.09
N VAL A 179 -9.96 -23.68 9.40
CA VAL A 179 -9.75 -22.38 10.06
C VAL A 179 -8.80 -21.53 9.24
N ASP A 180 -9.14 -20.25 9.08
CA ASP A 180 -8.26 -19.22 8.50
C ASP A 180 -8.28 -17.98 9.42
N GLU A 181 -7.31 -17.94 10.37
CA GLU A 181 -7.19 -16.86 11.35
C GLU A 181 -6.79 -15.50 10.73
N ARG A 182 -6.50 -15.43 9.44
CA ARG A 182 -6.35 -14.14 8.74
C ARG A 182 -7.68 -13.36 8.72
N ARG A 183 -8.82 -14.06 8.87
CA ARG A 183 -10.16 -13.49 8.93
C ARG A 183 -10.59 -13.13 10.35
N ASP A 184 -9.86 -13.56 11.37
CA ASP A 184 -10.08 -13.16 12.75
C ASP A 184 -9.46 -11.78 12.99
N PRO A 185 -10.25 -10.73 13.26
CA PRO A 185 -9.72 -9.37 13.40
C PRO A 185 -8.69 -9.23 14.52
N VAL A 186 -8.89 -9.90 15.65
CA VAL A 186 -8.00 -9.81 16.81
C VAL A 186 -6.68 -10.53 16.53
N ARG A 187 -6.76 -11.80 16.08
CA ARG A 187 -5.57 -12.60 15.76
C ARG A 187 -4.74 -11.98 14.65
N ALA A 188 -5.40 -11.54 13.58
CA ALA A 188 -4.75 -10.90 12.46
C ALA A 188 -4.09 -9.56 12.87
N THR A 189 -4.70 -8.78 13.78
CA THR A 189 -4.12 -7.54 14.29
C THR A 189 -2.87 -7.80 15.13
N HIS A 190 -2.87 -8.82 15.99
CA HIS A 190 -1.65 -9.23 16.71
C HIS A 190 -0.52 -9.67 15.75
N ALA A 191 -0.85 -10.38 14.69
CA ALA A 191 0.11 -10.77 13.67
C ALA A 191 0.66 -9.54 12.92
N ALA A 192 -0.21 -8.59 12.55
CA ALA A 192 0.17 -7.33 11.90
C ALA A 192 1.09 -6.49 12.81
N ALA A 193 0.77 -6.39 14.10
CA ALA A 193 1.61 -5.67 15.06
C ALA A 193 3.03 -6.24 15.13
N LYS A 194 3.18 -7.55 15.18
CA LYS A 194 4.49 -8.22 15.17
C LYS A 194 5.24 -7.93 13.87
N TYR A 195 4.57 -8.05 12.72
CA TYR A 195 5.18 -7.81 11.43
C TYR A 195 5.62 -6.35 11.26
N LEU A 196 4.80 -5.40 11.66
CA LEU A 196 5.11 -3.97 11.62
C LEU A 196 6.32 -3.63 12.51
N ARG A 197 6.40 -4.23 13.70
CA ARG A 197 7.55 -4.08 14.60
C ARG A 197 8.84 -4.62 13.97
N ASP A 198 8.81 -5.82 13.39
CA ASP A 198 9.97 -6.41 12.73
C ASP A 198 10.44 -5.54 11.53
N LEU A 199 9.51 -4.98 10.77
CA LEU A 199 9.82 -4.03 9.70
C LEU A 199 10.42 -2.73 10.25
N TYR A 200 9.89 -2.23 11.38
CA TYR A 200 10.44 -1.04 12.02
C TYR A 200 11.88 -1.27 12.52
N ASP A 201 12.18 -2.45 13.00
CA ASP A 201 13.54 -2.81 13.41
C ASP A 201 14.55 -2.73 12.26
N ILE A 202 14.09 -2.99 11.02
CA ILE A 202 14.92 -2.89 9.81
C ILE A 202 15.09 -1.44 9.35
N TYR A 203 14.01 -0.67 9.30
CA TYR A 203 14.00 0.62 8.60
C TYR A 203 14.14 1.83 9.53
N LYS A 204 13.63 1.75 10.76
CA LYS A 204 13.53 2.87 11.74
C LYS A 204 12.82 4.11 11.17
N ASP A 205 11.99 3.91 10.13
CA ASP A 205 11.21 4.91 9.42
C ASP A 205 9.84 4.32 9.08
N TRP A 206 8.78 4.91 9.60
CA TRP A 206 7.43 4.38 9.46
C TRP A 206 6.91 4.41 8.02
N ILE A 207 7.29 5.40 7.21
CA ILE A 207 6.90 5.47 5.81
C ILE A 207 7.52 4.31 5.02
N LEU A 208 8.78 3.99 5.27
CA LEU A 208 9.43 2.82 4.68
C LEU A 208 8.85 1.50 5.21
N VAL A 209 8.44 1.45 6.50
CA VAL A 209 7.74 0.29 7.08
C VAL A 209 6.42 0.04 6.35
N ILE A 210 5.60 1.07 6.19
CA ILE A 210 4.30 0.98 5.48
C ILE A 210 4.53 0.53 4.02
N ALA A 211 5.53 1.09 3.33
CA ALA A 211 5.88 0.64 1.98
C ALA A 211 6.35 -0.82 1.95
N ALA A 212 7.14 -1.25 2.94
CA ALA A 212 7.65 -2.62 3.04
C ALA A 212 6.56 -3.63 3.41
N TYR A 213 5.56 -3.21 4.17
CA TYR A 213 4.38 -4.04 4.43
C TYR A 213 3.68 -4.43 3.12
N ASN A 214 3.46 -3.45 2.24
CA ASN A 214 2.78 -3.66 0.95
C ASN A 214 3.59 -4.52 -0.02
N CYS A 215 4.85 -4.19 -0.29
CA CYS A 215 5.62 -4.88 -1.34
C CYS A 215 6.68 -5.86 -0.83
N GLY A 216 6.80 -6.01 0.48
CA GLY A 216 7.84 -6.79 1.12
C GLY A 216 9.19 -6.06 1.26
N PRO A 217 9.96 -6.36 2.32
CA PRO A 217 11.24 -5.69 2.60
C PRO A 217 12.28 -5.90 1.49
N GLY A 218 12.22 -7.00 0.76
CA GLY A 218 13.13 -7.25 -0.38
C GLY A 218 13.03 -6.22 -1.49
N ASN A 219 11.81 -5.76 -1.83
CA ASN A 219 11.59 -4.75 -2.86
C ASN A 219 12.03 -3.35 -2.40
N VAL A 220 11.75 -2.99 -1.14
CA VAL A 220 12.20 -1.72 -0.56
C VAL A 220 13.74 -1.69 -0.53
N ASN A 221 14.39 -2.74 -0.03
CA ASN A 221 15.85 -2.84 -0.01
C ASN A 221 16.48 -2.77 -1.41
N LYS A 222 15.84 -3.37 -2.41
CA LYS A 222 16.27 -3.26 -3.81
C LYS A 222 16.16 -1.83 -4.33
N ALA A 223 15.07 -1.12 -4.00
CA ALA A 223 14.87 0.27 -4.37
C ALA A 223 15.91 1.18 -3.71
N ILE A 224 16.18 1.01 -2.41
CA ILE A 224 17.22 1.72 -1.65
C ILE A 224 18.60 1.54 -2.30
N ARG A 225 19.01 0.29 -2.57
CA ARG A 225 20.31 0.04 -3.23
C ARG A 225 20.41 0.72 -4.60
N ARG A 226 19.33 0.69 -5.40
CA ARG A 226 19.29 1.31 -6.73
C ARG A 226 19.27 2.84 -6.70
N SER A 227 18.92 3.45 -5.56
CA SER A 227 18.92 4.90 -5.37
C SER A 227 20.24 5.46 -4.83
N GLY A 228 21.27 4.63 -4.67
CA GLY A 228 22.52 5.03 -4.01
C GLY A 228 22.41 5.00 -2.48
N ASN A 229 21.68 4.03 -1.94
CA ASN A 229 21.42 3.83 -0.51
C ASN A 229 20.63 4.95 0.19
N ARG A 230 19.84 5.69 -0.55
CA ARG A 230 18.92 6.68 0.02
C ARG A 230 17.77 5.98 0.73
N LYS A 231 17.50 6.39 1.98
CA LYS A 231 16.46 5.81 2.84
C LYS A 231 15.29 6.78 3.03
N ASP A 232 14.84 7.40 1.97
CA ASP A 232 13.65 8.23 1.94
C ASP A 232 12.67 7.67 0.89
N TYR A 233 11.38 7.58 1.24
CA TYR A 233 10.37 7.00 0.37
C TYR A 233 10.25 7.75 -0.98
N TRP A 234 10.27 9.09 -0.96
CA TRP A 234 10.12 9.88 -2.19
C TRP A 234 11.36 9.81 -3.09
N GLU A 235 12.54 9.63 -2.51
CA GLU A 235 13.78 9.41 -3.26
C GLU A 235 13.85 8.04 -3.93
N ILE A 236 13.19 7.02 -3.34
CA ILE A 236 13.11 5.68 -3.93
C ILE A 236 11.80 5.43 -4.69
N TYR A 237 10.88 6.38 -4.70
CA TYR A 237 9.51 6.27 -5.21
C TYR A 237 9.45 5.61 -6.58
N TYR A 238 10.18 6.10 -7.57
CA TYR A 238 10.18 5.56 -8.94
C TYR A 238 10.85 4.19 -9.08
N ARG A 239 11.55 3.72 -8.05
CA ARG A 239 12.21 2.40 -8.01
C ARG A 239 11.37 1.34 -7.30
N LEU A 240 10.30 1.77 -6.64
CA LEU A 240 9.33 0.87 -6.01
C LEU A 240 8.38 0.28 -7.08
N PRO A 241 7.75 -0.89 -6.79
CA PRO A 241 6.66 -1.41 -7.60
C PRO A 241 5.56 -0.36 -7.80
N ARG A 242 4.90 -0.36 -8.97
CA ARG A 242 3.88 0.63 -9.33
C ARG A 242 2.76 0.72 -8.29
N GLU A 243 2.30 -0.42 -7.79
CA GLU A 243 1.29 -0.53 -6.74
C GLU A 243 1.73 0.18 -5.44
N THR A 244 2.96 -0.08 -4.99
CA THR A 244 3.50 0.49 -3.75
C THR A 244 3.65 2.02 -3.82
N ARG A 245 3.84 2.59 -5.02
CA ARG A 245 3.88 4.06 -5.19
C ARG A 245 2.57 4.74 -4.80
N GLY A 246 1.42 4.08 -5.00
CA GLY A 246 0.12 4.61 -4.57
C GLY A 246 -0.18 4.35 -3.09
N TYR A 247 0.50 3.42 -2.46
CA TYR A 247 0.14 2.94 -1.14
C TYR A 247 0.33 3.98 -0.02
N ILE A 248 1.46 4.70 0.01
CA ILE A 248 1.67 5.80 0.97
C ILE A 248 0.70 6.97 0.72
N PRO A 249 0.48 7.45 -0.52
CA PRO A 249 -0.57 8.43 -0.79
C PRO A 249 -1.96 8.00 -0.33
N GLN A 250 -2.35 6.74 -0.53
CA GLN A 250 -3.62 6.22 -0.01
C GLN A 250 -3.66 6.23 1.51
N TYR A 251 -2.58 5.81 2.17
CA TYR A 251 -2.47 5.81 3.61
C TYR A 251 -2.63 7.22 4.22
N VAL A 252 -1.98 8.22 3.65
CA VAL A 252 -2.09 9.61 4.12
C VAL A 252 -3.49 10.19 3.87
N ALA A 253 -4.17 9.72 2.82
CA ALA A 253 -5.52 10.19 2.48
C ALA A 253 -6.63 9.55 3.35
N ALA A 254 -6.41 8.34 3.86
CA ALA A 254 -7.36 7.60 4.70
C ALA A 254 -7.37 8.10 6.13
#